data_6e1f088ef4d1f7d408cc0cfa389dc1dd
#
_entry.id   6e1f088ef4d1f7d408cc0cfa389dc1dd
#
_cell.length_a   1.000
_cell.length_b   1.000
_cell.length_c   1.000
_cell.angle_alpha   90.00
_cell.angle_beta   90.00
_cell.angle_gamma   90.00
#
_symmetry.space_group_name_H-M   'P 1'
#
loop_
_entity.id
_entity.type
_entity.pdbx_description
1 polymer ?
#
loop_
_entity_poly.entity_id
_entity_poly.type
_entity_poly.pdbx_seq_one_letter_code
_entity_poly.pdbx_strand_id
1 'polypeptide(L)'
;MASYEVLADESYSELLSILEWFSHFSLIPTLIGGWAVFVYNSYFGSVDVDLVGRSMSGNFLDTIERYERSHGYEEVRSAGLGIEVAHRKPIYRENKFFGYVEVDVCTFEADVGSFHEDSSKKLPYKLCDDPHLVRKVNFNGKSFAHVPKKPLLFLYKLKAFRDRKYDLKTRGAIMGVKRREWMRTKVEKDGADLIALLNPEPEQYVVREKFDFQLLKQLVENHDLSFALGSVKELPDRKKVLERHVGIKQKTVEQWVNTFFEKLAR
;
A
#
# COMPACT_ATOMS: atom_id res chain seq x y z
N MET A 1 7.01 -19.09 4.51
CA MET A 1 7.96 -17.97 4.52
C MET A 1 8.80 -17.96 3.25
N ALA A 2 9.53 -19.01 2.90
CA ALA A 2 10.38 -19.02 1.68
C ALA A 2 9.65 -18.63 0.36
N SER A 3 8.38 -18.99 0.16
CA SER A 3 7.64 -18.60 -1.04
C SER A 3 7.26 -17.11 -1.08
N TYR A 4 7.06 -16.47 0.07
CA TYR A 4 6.76 -15.06 0.15
C TYR A 4 8.00 -14.20 -0.15
N GLU A 5 9.15 -14.55 0.41
CA GLU A 5 10.42 -13.84 0.16
C GLU A 5 10.77 -13.87 -1.32
N VAL A 6 10.65 -15.03 -1.97
CA VAL A 6 10.87 -15.15 -3.43
C VAL A 6 9.92 -14.22 -4.21
N LEU A 7 8.63 -14.21 -3.86
CA LEU A 7 7.66 -13.36 -4.55
C LEU A 7 7.89 -11.88 -4.27
N ALA A 8 8.32 -11.51 -3.08
CA ALA A 8 8.66 -10.13 -2.75
C ALA A 8 9.90 -9.65 -3.52
N ASP A 9 10.94 -10.47 -3.63
CA ASP A 9 12.14 -10.15 -4.42
C ASP A 9 11.81 -9.97 -5.90
N GLU A 10 11.00 -10.88 -6.46
CA GLU A 10 10.55 -10.78 -7.85
C GLU A 10 9.66 -9.55 -8.06
N SER A 11 8.75 -9.27 -7.13
CA SER A 11 7.89 -8.08 -7.18
C SER A 11 8.71 -6.78 -7.08
N TYR A 12 9.79 -6.76 -6.28
CA TYR A 12 10.68 -5.61 -6.23
C TYR A 12 11.43 -5.39 -7.54
N SER A 13 11.95 -6.48 -8.11
CA SER A 13 12.61 -6.45 -9.42
C SER A 13 11.66 -5.96 -10.52
N GLU A 14 10.41 -6.41 -10.47
CA GLU A 14 9.36 -6.00 -11.37
C GLU A 14 8.99 -4.51 -11.20
N LEU A 15 8.88 -4.05 -9.95
CA LEU A 15 8.69 -2.62 -9.65
C LEU A 15 9.78 -1.77 -10.30
N LEU A 16 11.06 -2.14 -10.14
CA LEU A 16 12.15 -1.38 -10.72
C LEU A 16 12.08 -1.36 -12.26
N SER A 17 11.75 -2.49 -12.87
CA SER A 17 11.59 -2.60 -14.33
C SER A 17 10.44 -1.72 -14.86
N ILE A 18 9.30 -1.73 -14.16
CA ILE A 18 8.16 -0.88 -14.50
C ILE A 18 8.52 0.60 -14.39
N LEU A 19 9.17 1.01 -13.30
CA LEU A 19 9.58 2.41 -13.09
C LEU A 19 10.60 2.87 -14.13
N GLU A 20 11.56 2.02 -14.52
CA GLU A 20 12.49 2.30 -15.60
C GLU A 20 11.76 2.42 -16.95
N TRP A 21 10.80 1.53 -17.23
CA TRP A 21 9.94 1.62 -18.41
C TRP A 21 9.19 2.95 -18.50
N PHE A 22 8.56 3.40 -17.43
CA PHE A 22 7.90 4.70 -17.37
C PHE A 22 8.87 5.86 -17.64
N SER A 23 10.13 5.75 -17.18
CA SER A 23 11.15 6.77 -17.40
C SER A 23 11.48 6.98 -18.87
N HIS A 24 11.39 5.94 -19.71
CA HIS A 24 11.59 6.07 -21.18
C HIS A 24 10.52 6.95 -21.84
N PHE A 25 9.35 7.08 -21.22
CA PHE A 25 8.26 7.95 -21.69
C PHE A 25 8.21 9.29 -20.95
N SER A 26 9.23 9.60 -20.15
CA SER A 26 9.26 10.79 -19.27
C SER A 26 8.07 10.87 -18.31
N LEU A 27 7.54 9.72 -17.91
CA LEU A 27 6.45 9.58 -16.97
C LEU A 27 7.00 9.14 -15.61
N ILE A 28 6.39 9.63 -14.54
CA ILE A 28 6.70 9.23 -13.17
C ILE A 28 5.38 8.85 -12.49
N PRO A 29 5.11 7.54 -12.33
CA PRO A 29 3.90 7.09 -11.65
C PRO A 29 3.98 7.38 -10.15
N THR A 30 2.83 7.37 -9.47
CA THR A 30 2.78 7.39 -8.01
C THR A 30 2.71 5.96 -7.49
N LEU A 31 3.70 5.59 -6.70
CA LEU A 31 3.76 4.33 -5.99
C LEU A 31 2.98 4.47 -4.67
N ILE A 32 2.05 3.56 -4.45
CA ILE A 32 1.28 3.44 -3.19
C ILE A 32 1.46 2.03 -2.61
N GLY A 33 0.60 1.61 -1.70
CA GLY A 33 0.61 0.24 -1.19
C GLY A 33 1.82 -0.13 -0.35
N GLY A 34 2.21 -1.40 -0.41
CA GLY A 34 3.27 -1.95 0.44
C GLY A 34 4.67 -1.46 0.05
N TRP A 35 4.95 -1.31 -1.22
CA TRP A 35 6.23 -0.79 -1.68
C TRP A 35 6.44 0.70 -1.36
N ALA A 36 5.36 1.48 -1.25
CA ALA A 36 5.46 2.85 -0.73
C ALA A 36 5.83 2.88 0.76
N VAL A 37 5.31 1.94 1.57
CA VAL A 37 5.73 1.80 2.98
C VAL A 37 7.20 1.42 3.07
N PHE A 38 7.66 0.48 2.24
CA PHE A 38 9.05 0.05 2.17
C PHE A 38 10.04 1.21 1.95
N VAL A 39 9.63 2.25 1.22
CA VAL A 39 10.47 3.45 1.03
C VAL A 39 10.84 4.10 2.36
N TYR A 40 9.93 4.12 3.32
CA TYR A 40 10.11 4.76 4.63
C TYR A 40 10.58 3.80 5.73
N ASN A 41 10.29 2.52 5.57
CA ASN A 41 10.69 1.47 6.49
C ASN A 41 10.73 0.13 5.75
N SER A 42 11.93 -0.34 5.45
CA SER A 42 12.17 -1.55 4.66
C SER A 42 12.04 -2.82 5.52
N TYR A 43 11.00 -2.89 6.39
CA TYR A 43 10.80 -4.01 7.30
C TYR A 43 10.28 -5.28 6.62
N PHE A 44 9.53 -5.11 5.54
CA PHE A 44 8.88 -6.20 4.82
C PHE A 44 8.49 -5.73 3.41
N GLY A 45 8.75 -6.53 2.39
CA GLY A 45 8.39 -6.20 1.02
C GLY A 45 6.89 -6.32 0.72
N SER A 46 6.54 -6.20 -0.55
CA SER A 46 5.20 -6.49 -1.07
C SER A 46 5.30 -7.50 -2.21
N VAL A 47 4.23 -8.27 -2.41
CA VAL A 47 4.12 -9.14 -3.59
C VAL A 47 3.33 -8.46 -4.72
N ASP A 48 2.63 -7.38 -4.41
CA ASP A 48 1.83 -6.60 -5.34
C ASP A 48 2.54 -5.25 -5.59
N VAL A 49 2.46 -4.72 -6.81
CA VAL A 49 2.92 -3.39 -7.19
C VAL A 49 1.69 -2.50 -7.40
N ASP A 50 1.50 -1.52 -6.55
CA ASP A 50 0.33 -0.63 -6.58
C ASP A 50 0.73 0.73 -7.18
N LEU A 51 0.20 1.10 -8.35
CA LEU A 51 0.51 2.33 -9.06
C LEU A 51 -0.71 3.18 -9.33
N VAL A 52 -0.53 4.49 -9.19
CA VAL A 52 -1.56 5.48 -9.52
C VAL A 52 -0.99 6.53 -10.45
N GLY A 53 -1.82 7.02 -11.39
CA GLY A 53 -1.43 8.07 -12.33
C GLY A 53 -2.61 8.84 -12.86
N ARG A 54 -2.34 9.82 -13.74
CA ARG A 54 -3.38 10.60 -14.41
C ARG A 54 -3.94 9.86 -15.61
N SER A 55 -5.26 9.77 -15.73
CA SER A 55 -5.92 9.21 -16.92
C SER A 55 -5.87 10.18 -18.11
N MET A 56 -6.02 11.49 -17.85
CA MET A 56 -6.16 12.51 -18.90
C MET A 56 -4.89 12.75 -19.71
N SER A 57 -3.73 12.33 -19.27
CA SER A 57 -2.50 12.40 -20.07
C SER A 57 -2.41 11.29 -21.14
N GLY A 58 -3.39 10.38 -21.20
CA GLY A 58 -3.47 9.28 -22.18
C GLY A 58 -2.35 8.23 -22.04
N ASN A 59 -1.25 8.59 -21.41
CA ASN A 59 -0.03 7.82 -21.50
C ASN A 59 0.18 6.84 -20.32
N PHE A 60 -0.46 7.07 -19.15
CA PHE A 60 -0.21 6.25 -17.97
C PHE A 60 -0.72 4.81 -18.15
N LEU A 61 -2.01 4.65 -18.46
CA LEU A 61 -2.62 3.33 -18.64
C LEU A 61 -2.04 2.63 -19.87
N ASP A 62 -1.89 3.33 -20.98
CA ASP A 62 -1.29 2.78 -22.20
C ASP A 62 0.16 2.32 -21.98
N THR A 63 0.91 3.05 -21.15
CA THR A 63 2.31 2.71 -20.86
C THR A 63 2.41 1.44 -20.04
N ILE A 64 1.56 1.26 -19.03
CA ILE A 64 1.56 0.03 -18.23
C ILE A 64 1.01 -1.16 -19.04
N GLU A 65 -0.03 -0.97 -19.82
CA GLU A 65 -0.59 -2.03 -20.67
C GLU A 65 0.45 -2.53 -21.71
N ARG A 66 1.23 -1.64 -22.33
CA ARG A 66 2.33 -2.03 -23.24
C ARG A 66 3.43 -2.79 -22.48
N TYR A 67 3.75 -2.38 -21.27
CA TYR A 67 4.70 -3.09 -20.41
C TYR A 67 4.22 -4.52 -20.15
N GLU A 68 3.01 -4.69 -19.67
CA GLU A 68 2.42 -5.99 -19.33
C GLU A 68 2.41 -6.94 -20.52
N ARG A 69 1.97 -6.45 -21.70
CA ARG A 69 1.96 -7.24 -22.95
C ARG A 69 3.35 -7.71 -23.38
N SER A 70 4.40 -6.94 -23.10
CA SER A 70 5.78 -7.27 -23.51
C SER A 70 6.57 -8.05 -22.47
N HIS A 71 6.07 -8.17 -21.22
CA HIS A 71 6.81 -8.75 -20.08
C HIS A 71 6.16 -9.99 -19.49
N GLY A 72 5.30 -10.67 -20.24
CA GLY A 72 4.78 -12.00 -19.90
C GLY A 72 3.68 -11.97 -18.84
N TYR A 73 2.90 -10.89 -18.77
CA TYR A 73 1.69 -10.85 -17.98
C TYR A 73 0.57 -11.67 -18.64
N GLU A 74 -0.22 -12.33 -17.82
CA GLU A 74 -1.37 -13.11 -18.21
C GLU A 74 -2.64 -12.50 -17.65
N GLU A 75 -3.72 -12.49 -18.45
CA GLU A 75 -5.05 -12.14 -17.98
C GLU A 75 -5.60 -13.31 -17.15
N VAL A 76 -5.81 -13.08 -15.86
CA VAL A 76 -6.42 -14.06 -14.96
C VAL A 76 -7.82 -13.58 -14.57
N ARG A 77 -8.82 -14.39 -14.90
CA ARG A 77 -10.21 -14.15 -14.52
C ARG A 77 -10.54 -14.91 -13.26
N SER A 78 -10.92 -14.21 -12.22
CA SER A 78 -11.41 -14.83 -10.99
C SER A 78 -12.91 -14.57 -10.81
N ALA A 79 -13.66 -15.62 -10.46
CA ALA A 79 -15.07 -15.49 -10.11
C ALA A 79 -15.19 -15.16 -8.62
N GLY A 80 -15.45 -13.86 -8.33
CA GLY A 80 -15.75 -13.37 -6.99
C GLY A 80 -17.22 -12.94 -6.88
N LEU A 81 -17.47 -11.78 -6.26
CA LEU A 81 -18.78 -11.09 -6.31
C LEU A 81 -19.03 -10.41 -7.68
N GLY A 82 -18.19 -10.70 -8.67
CA GLY A 82 -18.19 -10.28 -10.06
C GLY A 82 -17.03 -10.96 -10.79
N ILE A 83 -16.88 -10.72 -12.09
CA ILE A 83 -15.72 -11.16 -12.85
C ILE A 83 -14.62 -10.12 -12.60
N GLU A 84 -13.65 -10.47 -11.76
CA GLU A 84 -12.42 -9.69 -11.57
C GLU A 84 -11.40 -10.14 -12.61
N VAL A 85 -10.93 -9.21 -13.43
CA VAL A 85 -9.84 -9.43 -14.38
C VAL A 85 -8.60 -8.78 -13.78
N ALA A 86 -7.56 -9.57 -13.58
CA ALA A 86 -6.28 -9.09 -13.11
C ALA A 86 -5.19 -9.50 -14.10
N HIS A 87 -4.21 -8.63 -14.30
CA HIS A 87 -3.00 -8.94 -15.06
C HIS A 87 -1.93 -9.39 -14.09
N ARG A 88 -1.45 -10.62 -14.24
CA ARG A 88 -0.52 -11.27 -13.33
C ARG A 88 0.65 -11.86 -14.07
N LYS A 89 1.83 -11.68 -13.54
CA LYS A 89 3.04 -12.30 -14.05
C LYS A 89 3.33 -13.57 -13.24
N PRO A 90 3.31 -14.77 -13.87
CA PRO A 90 3.64 -16.00 -13.17
C PRO A 90 5.14 -16.08 -12.88
N ILE A 91 5.48 -16.46 -11.66
CA ILE A 91 6.85 -16.60 -11.20
C ILE A 91 7.24 -18.07 -11.09
N TYR A 92 8.29 -18.44 -11.82
CA TYR A 92 8.87 -19.77 -11.80
C TYR A 92 10.35 -19.68 -11.42
N ARG A 93 10.81 -20.60 -10.55
CA ARG A 93 12.22 -20.85 -10.29
C ARG A 93 12.47 -22.38 -10.40
N GLU A 94 13.48 -22.79 -11.14
CA GLU A 94 13.82 -24.20 -11.35
C GLU A 94 12.58 -25.03 -11.83
N ASN A 95 11.81 -24.48 -12.74
CA ASN A 95 10.56 -25.05 -13.25
C ASN A 95 9.43 -25.25 -12.20
N LYS A 96 9.59 -24.70 -10.99
CA LYS A 96 8.57 -24.74 -9.95
C LYS A 96 7.81 -23.40 -9.91
N PHE A 97 6.50 -23.48 -9.97
CA PHE A 97 5.62 -22.31 -9.82
C PHE A 97 5.59 -21.85 -8.35
N PHE A 98 5.87 -20.56 -8.11
CA PHE A 98 5.86 -19.94 -6.79
C PHE A 98 4.61 -19.09 -6.53
N GLY A 99 4.01 -18.51 -7.56
CA GLY A 99 2.85 -17.63 -7.47
C GLY A 99 2.87 -16.59 -8.58
N TYR A 100 2.19 -15.50 -8.33
CA TYR A 100 2.09 -14.39 -9.25
C TYR A 100 2.59 -13.08 -8.60
N VAL A 101 3.16 -12.19 -9.42
CA VAL A 101 3.27 -10.78 -9.14
C VAL A 101 2.09 -10.09 -9.81
N GLU A 102 1.33 -9.31 -9.05
CA GLU A 102 0.22 -8.49 -9.54
C GLU A 102 0.65 -7.03 -9.64
N VAL A 103 0.15 -6.34 -10.67
CA VAL A 103 0.27 -4.88 -10.78
C VAL A 103 -1.13 -4.30 -10.71
N ASP A 104 -1.42 -3.64 -9.59
CA ASP A 104 -2.69 -2.96 -9.37
C ASP A 104 -2.56 -1.50 -9.83
N VAL A 105 -3.38 -1.12 -10.78
CA VAL A 105 -3.33 0.19 -11.42
C VAL A 105 -4.64 0.93 -11.22
N CYS A 106 -4.54 2.18 -10.77
CA CYS A 106 -5.68 3.06 -10.64
C CYS A 106 -5.35 4.45 -11.19
N THR A 107 -6.35 5.18 -11.67
CA THR A 107 -6.16 6.59 -12.02
C THR A 107 -6.68 7.50 -10.93
N PHE A 108 -6.11 8.71 -10.83
CA PHE A 108 -6.55 9.71 -9.85
C PHE A 108 -8.04 10.06 -10.01
N GLU A 109 -8.57 9.96 -11.22
CA GLU A 109 -9.94 10.29 -11.57
C GLU A 109 -10.93 9.14 -11.29
N ALA A 110 -10.46 7.89 -11.36
CA ALA A 110 -11.31 6.72 -11.15
C ALA A 110 -11.52 6.41 -9.66
N ASP A 111 -10.56 6.75 -8.80
CA ASP A 111 -10.67 6.50 -7.38
C ASP A 111 -11.53 7.54 -6.66
N VAL A 112 -12.66 7.09 -6.13
CA VAL A 112 -13.56 7.92 -5.29
C VAL A 112 -13.05 8.02 -3.85
N GLY A 113 -12.28 7.05 -3.39
CA GLY A 113 -11.68 7.00 -2.07
C GLY A 113 -12.66 6.86 -0.91
N SER A 114 -13.90 6.42 -1.14
CA SER A 114 -14.92 6.28 -0.10
C SER A 114 -14.54 5.21 0.92
N PHE A 115 -14.86 5.46 2.20
CA PHE A 115 -14.78 4.42 3.24
C PHE A 115 -15.97 3.46 3.12
N HIS A 116 -15.72 2.17 3.36
CA HIS A 116 -16.77 1.14 3.25
C HIS A 116 -17.81 1.25 4.38
N GLU A 117 -17.44 1.75 5.55
CA GLU A 117 -18.36 1.95 6.69
C GLU A 117 -19.18 3.26 6.58
N ASP A 118 -18.65 4.25 5.83
CA ASP A 118 -19.31 5.54 5.61
C ASP A 118 -18.87 6.12 4.25
N SER A 119 -19.70 5.96 3.24
CA SER A 119 -19.42 6.41 1.87
C SER A 119 -19.37 7.94 1.71
N SER A 120 -19.86 8.71 2.71
CA SER A 120 -19.71 10.16 2.72
C SER A 120 -18.29 10.62 3.02
N LYS A 121 -17.52 9.80 3.75
CA LYS A 121 -16.11 10.05 4.07
C LYS A 121 -15.21 9.56 2.94
N LYS A 122 -14.28 10.40 2.52
CA LYS A 122 -13.45 10.13 1.32
C LYS A 122 -11.99 10.46 1.57
N LEU A 123 -11.13 9.59 1.04
CA LEU A 123 -9.69 9.80 0.97
C LEU A 123 -9.19 9.33 -0.41
N PRO A 124 -9.40 10.11 -1.48
CA PRO A 124 -9.11 9.70 -2.85
C PRO A 124 -7.62 9.79 -3.15
N TYR A 125 -7.13 8.92 -4.06
CA TYR A 125 -5.76 8.99 -4.57
C TYR A 125 -5.47 10.27 -5.37
N LYS A 126 -6.51 11.03 -5.75
CA LYS A 126 -6.37 12.39 -6.32
C LYS A 126 -5.50 13.32 -5.47
N LEU A 127 -5.41 13.10 -4.16
CA LEU A 127 -4.51 13.83 -3.28
C LEU A 127 -3.02 13.66 -3.67
N CYS A 128 -2.66 12.55 -4.29
CA CYS A 128 -1.31 12.32 -4.79
C CYS A 128 -0.96 13.16 -6.04
N ASP A 129 -1.91 13.86 -6.61
CA ASP A 129 -1.69 14.82 -7.70
C ASP A 129 -1.12 16.16 -7.19
N ASP A 130 -1.23 16.41 -5.89
CA ASP A 130 -0.62 17.58 -5.24
C ASP A 130 0.86 17.31 -4.95
N PRO A 131 1.78 18.10 -5.56
CA PRO A 131 3.23 17.95 -5.35
C PRO A 131 3.65 18.22 -3.89
N HIS A 132 2.83 18.92 -3.09
CA HIS A 132 3.10 19.12 -1.66
C HIS A 132 2.81 17.88 -0.81
N LEU A 133 2.02 16.94 -1.31
CA LEU A 133 1.62 15.72 -0.60
C LEU A 133 2.41 14.48 -1.02
N VAL A 134 3.21 14.59 -2.08
CA VAL A 134 4.08 13.51 -2.57
C VAL A 134 5.54 13.94 -2.59
N ARG A 135 6.42 12.99 -2.76
CA ARG A 135 7.84 13.23 -3.05
C ARG A 135 8.32 12.34 -4.18
N LYS A 136 9.23 12.85 -4.98
CA LYS A 136 9.96 12.05 -5.97
C LYS A 136 11.03 11.23 -5.27
N VAL A 137 11.03 9.92 -5.51
CA VAL A 137 12.01 8.96 -5.00
C VAL A 137 12.77 8.36 -6.17
N ASN A 138 14.09 8.23 -5.99
CA ASN A 138 14.99 7.55 -6.90
C ASN A 138 15.40 6.23 -6.26
N PHE A 139 15.13 5.10 -6.90
CA PHE A 139 15.44 3.76 -6.37
C PHE A 139 16.84 3.28 -6.76
N ASN A 140 17.28 3.56 -8.00
CA ASN A 140 18.56 3.01 -8.54
C ASN A 140 19.22 3.90 -9.61
N GLY A 141 18.89 5.18 -9.66
CA GLY A 141 19.41 6.12 -10.69
C GLY A 141 18.59 6.17 -11.98
N LYS A 142 17.77 5.16 -12.27
CA LYS A 142 16.94 5.06 -13.48
C LYS A 142 15.45 4.91 -13.17
N SER A 143 15.11 4.34 -12.02
CA SER A 143 13.75 4.05 -11.62
C SER A 143 13.25 5.11 -10.65
N PHE A 144 12.22 5.87 -11.05
CA PHE A 144 11.65 6.97 -10.27
C PHE A 144 10.16 6.78 -10.04
N ALA A 145 9.71 7.09 -8.83
CA ALA A 145 8.28 7.19 -8.51
C ALA A 145 8.00 8.42 -7.66
N HIS A 146 6.78 8.95 -7.73
CA HIS A 146 6.24 9.75 -6.66
C HIS A 146 5.75 8.82 -5.55
N VAL A 147 5.97 9.19 -4.30
CA VAL A 147 5.51 8.43 -3.14
C VAL A 147 4.79 9.39 -2.20
N PRO A 148 3.59 9.07 -1.70
CA PRO A 148 2.91 9.92 -0.73
C PRO A 148 3.79 10.16 0.48
N LYS A 149 3.82 11.39 1.02
CA LYS A 149 4.48 11.67 2.29
C LYS A 149 3.90 10.78 3.39
N LYS A 150 4.70 10.48 4.43
CA LYS A 150 4.31 9.55 5.49
C LYS A 150 2.90 9.76 6.05
N PRO A 151 2.43 11.00 6.36
CA PRO A 151 1.08 11.20 6.89
C PRO A 151 -0.03 10.79 5.92
N LEU A 152 0.10 11.12 4.63
CA LEU A 152 -0.88 10.73 3.62
C LEU A 152 -0.87 9.20 3.39
N LEU A 153 0.32 8.60 3.28
CA LEU A 153 0.45 7.15 3.15
C LEU A 153 -0.12 6.41 4.37
N PHE A 154 0.11 6.95 5.57
CA PHE A 154 -0.47 6.42 6.81
C PHE A 154 -2.00 6.42 6.75
N LEU A 155 -2.62 7.51 6.29
CA LEU A 155 -4.09 7.58 6.14
C LEU A 155 -4.60 6.59 5.09
N TYR A 156 -3.92 6.39 3.96
CA TYR A 156 -4.29 5.36 2.99
C TYR A 156 -4.22 3.95 3.57
N LYS A 157 -3.18 3.64 4.35
CA LYS A 157 -3.06 2.35 5.03
C LYS A 157 -4.12 2.19 6.13
N LEU A 158 -4.42 3.25 6.86
CA LEU A 158 -5.47 3.25 7.87
C LEU A 158 -6.86 3.01 7.24
N LYS A 159 -7.13 3.66 6.10
CA LYS A 159 -8.36 3.41 5.33
C LYS A 159 -8.43 1.93 4.90
N ALA A 160 -7.40 1.40 4.26
CA ALA A 160 -7.37 0.01 3.81
C ALA A 160 -7.56 -0.98 4.97
N PHE A 161 -6.91 -0.74 6.10
CA PHE A 161 -7.07 -1.54 7.32
C PHE A 161 -8.51 -1.54 7.82
N ARG A 162 -9.16 -0.37 7.87
CA ARG A 162 -10.55 -0.21 8.33
C ARG A 162 -11.54 -0.85 7.37
N ASP A 163 -11.43 -0.54 6.08
CA ASP A 163 -12.35 -1.05 5.06
C ASP A 163 -12.36 -2.58 5.04
N ARG A 164 -11.19 -3.22 5.08
CA ARG A 164 -11.08 -4.67 5.13
C ARG A 164 -11.63 -5.27 6.43
N LYS A 165 -11.44 -4.60 7.56
CA LYS A 165 -12.05 -5.01 8.83
C LYS A 165 -13.57 -4.91 8.79
N TYR A 166 -14.10 -3.81 8.24
CA TYR A 166 -15.53 -3.62 8.06
C TYR A 166 -16.13 -4.71 7.17
N ASP A 167 -15.48 -5.02 6.04
CA ASP A 167 -15.94 -6.09 5.15
C ASP A 167 -15.91 -7.47 5.82
N LEU A 168 -14.86 -7.77 6.58
CA LEU A 168 -14.80 -9.02 7.37
C LEU A 168 -15.93 -9.12 8.39
N LYS A 169 -16.28 -8.00 9.04
CA LYS A 169 -17.36 -7.94 10.04
C LYS A 169 -18.73 -8.09 9.39
N THR A 170 -18.97 -7.39 8.28
CA THR A 170 -20.32 -7.30 7.67
C THR A 170 -20.58 -8.39 6.63
N ARG A 171 -19.57 -8.82 5.91
CA ARG A 171 -19.68 -9.78 4.80
C ARG A 171 -18.92 -11.09 5.05
N GLY A 172 -18.15 -11.19 6.13
CA GLY A 172 -17.28 -12.34 6.39
C GLY A 172 -18.02 -13.67 6.48
N ALA A 173 -19.28 -13.68 6.92
CA ALA A 173 -20.10 -14.89 6.98
C ALA A 173 -20.46 -15.47 5.60
N ILE A 174 -20.61 -14.60 4.59
CA ILE A 174 -20.97 -14.97 3.22
C ILE A 174 -19.75 -15.13 2.31
N MET A 175 -18.57 -14.72 2.77
CA MET A 175 -17.31 -14.91 2.03
C MET A 175 -16.90 -16.40 2.04
N GLY A 176 -16.44 -16.91 0.91
CA GLY A 176 -15.77 -18.20 0.85
C GLY A 176 -14.52 -18.23 1.76
N VAL A 177 -14.19 -19.41 2.29
CA VAL A 177 -13.11 -19.61 3.28
C VAL A 177 -11.79 -18.99 2.81
N LYS A 178 -11.35 -19.29 1.58
CA LYS A 178 -10.10 -18.75 1.02
C LYS A 178 -10.08 -17.22 0.95
N ARG A 179 -11.17 -16.59 0.50
CA ARG A 179 -11.27 -15.13 0.42
C ARG A 179 -11.23 -14.48 1.80
N ARG A 180 -11.91 -15.09 2.78
CA ARG A 180 -11.91 -14.62 4.16
C ARG A 180 -10.53 -14.70 4.82
N GLU A 181 -9.80 -15.80 4.59
CA GLU A 181 -8.43 -15.97 5.08
C GLU A 181 -7.48 -14.95 4.41
N TRP A 182 -7.57 -14.80 3.10
CA TRP A 182 -6.83 -13.79 2.36
C TRP A 182 -7.10 -12.37 2.90
N MET A 183 -8.37 -12.02 3.12
CA MET A 183 -8.74 -10.71 3.67
C MET A 183 -8.16 -10.50 5.09
N ARG A 184 -8.18 -11.53 5.95
CA ARG A 184 -7.54 -11.48 7.26
C ARG A 184 -6.04 -11.20 7.16
N THR A 185 -5.35 -11.89 6.26
CA THR A 185 -3.92 -11.68 6.01
C THR A 185 -3.62 -10.26 5.53
N LYS A 186 -4.48 -9.69 4.67
CA LYS A 186 -4.33 -8.28 4.22
C LYS A 186 -4.58 -7.29 5.37
N VAL A 187 -5.55 -7.54 6.28
CA VAL A 187 -5.75 -6.72 7.49
C VAL A 187 -4.52 -6.75 8.39
N GLU A 188 -3.93 -7.92 8.60
CA GLU A 188 -2.70 -8.07 9.38
C GLU A 188 -1.53 -7.32 8.74
N LYS A 189 -1.40 -7.39 7.40
CA LYS A 189 -0.37 -6.65 6.66
C LYS A 189 -0.56 -5.14 6.78
N ASP A 190 -1.78 -4.63 6.57
CA ASP A 190 -2.05 -3.18 6.69
C ASP A 190 -1.77 -2.68 8.12
N GLY A 191 -2.11 -3.46 9.14
CA GLY A 191 -1.77 -3.13 10.52
C GLY A 191 -0.25 -3.07 10.73
N ALA A 192 0.51 -3.99 10.13
CA ALA A 192 1.97 -3.97 10.19
C ALA A 192 2.56 -2.78 9.43
N ASP A 193 1.99 -2.43 8.26
CA ASP A 193 2.37 -1.24 7.50
C ASP A 193 2.17 0.05 8.33
N LEU A 194 1.06 0.13 9.09
CA LEU A 194 0.81 1.25 10.00
C LEU A 194 1.87 1.35 11.11
N ILE A 195 2.24 0.22 11.73
CA ILE A 195 3.32 0.17 12.74
C ILE A 195 4.65 0.60 12.11
N ALA A 196 4.95 0.14 10.90
CA ALA A 196 6.17 0.51 10.17
C ALA A 196 6.26 2.03 9.94
N LEU A 197 5.15 2.68 9.58
CA LEU A 197 5.09 4.12 9.37
C LEU A 197 5.16 4.93 10.68
N LEU A 198 4.69 4.36 11.80
CA LEU A 198 4.80 4.97 13.13
C LEU A 198 6.19 4.81 13.75
N ASN A 199 7.02 3.88 13.26
CA ASN A 199 8.37 3.68 13.76
C ASN A 199 9.21 4.95 13.54
N PRO A 200 9.68 5.62 14.62
CA PRO A 200 10.45 6.85 14.50
C PRO A 200 11.88 6.61 14.01
N GLU A 201 12.41 5.39 14.20
CA GLU A 201 13.79 5.01 13.89
C GLU A 201 13.85 3.65 13.19
N PRO A 202 13.42 3.59 11.91
CA PRO A 202 13.52 2.36 11.13
C PRO A 202 15.00 2.02 10.88
N GLU A 203 15.34 0.74 10.99
CA GLU A 203 16.72 0.26 10.74
C GLU A 203 17.13 0.42 9.28
N GLN A 204 16.18 0.20 8.36
CA GLN A 204 16.41 0.30 6.91
C GLN A 204 15.30 1.13 6.26
N TYR A 205 15.68 1.94 5.29
CA TYR A 205 14.78 2.80 4.51
C TYR A 205 15.45 3.24 3.20
N VAL A 206 14.65 3.53 2.18
CA VAL A 206 15.11 4.22 0.96
C VAL A 206 15.19 5.73 1.21
N VAL A 207 14.20 6.26 1.94
CA VAL A 207 14.11 7.69 2.28
C VAL A 207 13.86 7.86 3.78
N ARG A 208 14.73 8.62 4.43
CA ARG A 208 14.52 9.04 5.83
C ARG A 208 13.56 10.22 5.88
N GLU A 209 12.43 10.03 6.54
CA GLU A 209 11.45 11.09 6.77
C GLU A 209 10.90 11.00 8.19
N LYS A 210 10.85 12.14 8.89
CA LYS A 210 10.14 12.24 10.17
C LYS A 210 8.64 12.34 9.89
N PHE A 211 7.82 11.77 10.79
CA PHE A 211 6.37 11.87 10.67
C PHE A 211 5.91 13.30 10.94
N ASP A 212 5.27 13.93 9.93
CA ASP A 212 4.76 15.30 10.02
C ASP A 212 3.33 15.29 10.59
N PHE A 213 3.22 15.63 11.88
CA PHE A 213 1.94 15.64 12.59
C PHE A 213 1.06 16.83 12.20
N GLN A 214 1.65 17.96 11.76
CA GLN A 214 0.86 19.11 11.30
C GLN A 214 0.16 18.77 9.98
N LEU A 215 0.89 18.18 9.05
CA LEU A 215 0.31 17.69 7.80
C LEU A 215 -0.78 16.64 8.08
N LEU A 216 -0.56 15.72 9.02
CA LEU A 216 -1.60 14.75 9.40
C LEU A 216 -2.87 15.45 9.90
N LYS A 217 -2.75 16.42 10.80
CA LYS A 217 -3.91 17.19 11.32
C LYS A 217 -4.68 17.86 10.19
N GLN A 218 -3.98 18.57 9.31
CA GLN A 218 -4.59 19.23 8.16
C GLN A 218 -5.37 18.23 7.27
N LEU A 219 -4.78 17.09 6.97
CA LEU A 219 -5.43 16.06 6.16
C LEU A 219 -6.67 15.47 6.88
N VAL A 220 -6.56 15.23 8.18
CA VAL A 220 -7.66 14.70 9.00
C VAL A 220 -8.81 15.71 9.07
N GLU A 221 -8.53 16.98 9.27
CA GLU A 221 -9.53 18.05 9.33
C GLU A 221 -10.17 18.30 7.97
N ASN A 222 -9.38 18.45 6.91
CA ASN A 222 -9.88 18.74 5.56
C ASN A 222 -10.76 17.63 4.98
N HIS A 223 -10.56 16.38 5.42
CA HIS A 223 -11.28 15.21 4.93
C HIS A 223 -12.19 14.57 5.99
N ASP A 224 -12.32 15.21 7.17
CA ASP A 224 -13.16 14.74 8.29
C ASP A 224 -12.90 13.27 8.66
N LEU A 225 -11.60 12.94 8.88
CA LEU A 225 -11.11 11.58 9.11
C LEU A 225 -10.82 11.25 10.59
N SER A 226 -11.22 12.10 11.53
CA SER A 226 -10.99 11.90 12.98
C SER A 226 -11.52 10.56 13.48
N PHE A 227 -12.67 10.11 12.95
CA PHE A 227 -13.29 8.82 13.27
C PHE A 227 -12.37 7.62 12.95
N ALA A 228 -11.49 7.75 11.95
CA ALA A 228 -10.61 6.67 11.52
C ALA A 228 -9.46 6.42 12.50
N LEU A 229 -8.97 7.47 13.16
CA LEU A 229 -7.78 7.42 14.02
C LEU A 229 -7.92 6.47 15.21
N GLY A 230 -9.14 6.25 15.70
CA GLY A 230 -9.40 5.33 16.81
C GLY A 230 -8.88 3.91 16.57
N SER A 231 -8.83 3.45 15.32
CA SER A 231 -8.34 2.11 14.97
C SER A 231 -6.83 1.93 15.19
N VAL A 232 -6.06 3.02 15.32
CA VAL A 232 -4.63 2.96 15.63
C VAL A 232 -4.39 2.38 17.03
N LYS A 233 -5.32 2.62 17.98
CA LYS A 233 -5.24 2.10 19.35
C LYS A 233 -5.28 0.57 19.45
N GLU A 234 -5.78 -0.10 18.40
CA GLU A 234 -5.87 -1.56 18.39
C GLU A 234 -4.56 -2.25 17.98
N LEU A 235 -3.62 -1.52 17.38
CA LEU A 235 -2.41 -2.11 16.79
C LEU A 235 -1.54 -2.88 17.80
N PRO A 236 -1.32 -2.38 19.05
CA PRO A 236 -0.49 -3.09 20.02
C PRO A 236 -1.04 -4.46 20.44
N ASP A 237 -2.36 -4.63 20.43
CA ASP A 237 -3.03 -5.86 20.86
C ASP A 237 -3.13 -6.94 19.77
N ARG A 238 -2.67 -6.63 18.55
CA ARG A 238 -2.75 -7.54 17.41
C ARG A 238 -1.48 -8.38 17.28
N LYS A 239 -1.43 -9.50 18.00
CA LYS A 239 -0.28 -10.41 18.01
C LYS A 239 0.26 -10.72 16.60
N LYS A 240 -0.60 -11.12 15.65
CA LYS A 240 -0.20 -11.45 14.28
C LYS A 240 0.35 -10.28 13.48
N VAL A 241 -0.06 -9.05 13.81
CA VAL A 241 0.50 -7.82 13.24
C VAL A 241 1.92 -7.62 13.76
N LEU A 242 2.14 -7.80 15.06
CA LEU A 242 3.45 -7.68 15.69
C LEU A 242 4.45 -8.74 15.21
N GLU A 243 3.98 -9.97 14.98
CA GLU A 243 4.79 -11.08 14.47
C GLU A 243 5.42 -10.81 13.09
N ARG A 244 4.91 -9.82 12.35
CA ARG A 244 5.49 -9.39 11.07
C ARG A 244 6.72 -8.47 11.23
N HIS A 245 6.94 -7.95 12.43
CA HIS A 245 8.08 -7.10 12.74
C HIS A 245 9.11 -7.86 13.58
N VAL A 246 10.24 -8.17 13.00
CA VAL A 246 11.32 -8.84 13.76
C VAL A 246 11.84 -7.92 14.87
N GLY A 247 11.85 -8.42 16.10
CA GLY A 247 12.43 -7.71 17.25
C GLY A 247 11.56 -6.61 17.87
N ILE A 248 10.41 -6.25 17.30
CA ILE A 248 9.52 -5.23 17.86
C ILE A 248 8.61 -5.87 18.92
N LYS A 249 8.67 -5.33 20.16
CA LYS A 249 7.84 -5.77 21.28
C LYS A 249 6.53 -4.98 21.32
N GLN A 250 5.47 -5.59 21.83
CA GLN A 250 4.17 -4.97 22.05
C GLN A 250 4.29 -3.63 22.80
N LYS A 251 5.02 -3.59 23.91
CA LYS A 251 5.25 -2.38 24.72
C LYS A 251 5.86 -1.22 23.92
N THR A 252 6.73 -1.52 22.95
CA THR A 252 7.31 -0.52 22.06
C THR A 252 6.25 0.09 21.14
N VAL A 253 5.36 -0.72 20.59
CA VAL A 253 4.25 -0.25 19.74
C VAL A 253 3.26 0.56 20.58
N GLU A 254 2.95 0.14 21.83
CA GLU A 254 2.12 0.92 22.75
C GLU A 254 2.70 2.32 22.98
N GLN A 255 4.02 2.44 23.18
CA GLN A 255 4.69 3.73 23.34
C GLN A 255 4.57 4.60 22.08
N TRP A 256 4.75 4.02 20.88
CA TRP A 256 4.60 4.76 19.63
C TRP A 256 3.17 5.25 19.41
N VAL A 257 2.18 4.41 19.70
CA VAL A 257 0.77 4.77 19.61
C VAL A 257 0.41 5.87 20.61
N ASN A 258 0.87 5.78 21.84
CA ASN A 258 0.66 6.83 22.84
C ASN A 258 1.30 8.16 22.40
N THR A 259 2.57 8.12 21.95
CA THR A 259 3.27 9.30 21.43
C THR A 259 2.56 9.90 20.20
N PHE A 260 1.99 9.06 19.32
CA PHE A 260 1.20 9.50 18.20
C PHE A 260 -0.01 10.33 18.64
N PHE A 261 -0.80 9.84 19.62
CA PHE A 261 -1.95 10.58 20.12
C PHE A 261 -1.60 11.83 20.90
N GLU A 262 -0.52 11.81 21.70
CA GLU A 262 0.00 12.98 22.40
C GLU A 262 0.38 14.12 21.42
N LYS A 263 1.09 13.76 20.35
CA LYS A 263 1.48 14.76 19.32
C LYS A 263 0.30 15.24 18.48
N LEU A 264 -0.70 14.38 18.29
CA LEU A 264 -1.93 14.77 17.59
C LEU A 264 -2.79 15.72 18.43
N ALA A 265 -2.74 15.63 19.76
CA ALA A 265 -3.48 16.49 20.67
C ALA A 265 -2.86 17.90 20.85
N ARG A 266 -1.56 18.05 20.61
CA ARG A 266 -0.85 19.36 20.61
C ARG A 266 -1.04 20.10 19.29
#